data_50dc387ba30ee0a8086f66c78d493aa0
#
_entry.id   50dc387ba30ee0a8086f66c78d493aa0
#
_cell.length_a   1.000
_cell.length_b   1.000
_cell.length_c   1.000
_cell.angle_alpha   90.00
_cell.angle_beta   90.00
_cell.angle_gamma   90.00
#
_symmetry.space_group_name_H-M   'P 1'
#
loop_
_entity.id
_entity.type
_entity.pdbx_description
1 polymer ?
#
loop_
_entity_poly.entity_id
_entity_poly.type
_entity_poly.pdbx_seq_one_letter_code
_entity_poly.pdbx_strand_id
1 'polypeptide(L)'
;MHRIEIANTRHQRVEVWKSTMQVEFRVQQAVHAWWHAQRFLTGLAWDNLIAASLLHPSRAPGSILMLGLAGGTTFHGLRHLLPNTRLTAVDIDGEIVELARKHMHLNNLNCEVHIADAYEWVRNSKQQFDVVIDDVYLAGTNDVFRPGNWDAAAMGQLQQLLAPGGILLTNLVRGVGHRALQIRIRDLFRDSFSSVREVRTPAGLNETLCGGEQVLPAAALRQWREKFHSSRDRNLWDKITVRTLPKRQPK
;
A
#
# COMPACT_ATOMS: atom_id res chain seq x y z
N MET A 1 9.24 -16.40 17.37
CA MET A 1 7.79 -16.32 17.09
C MET A 1 7.19 -17.71 17.12
N HIS A 2 5.96 -17.85 17.58
CA HIS A 2 5.18 -19.09 17.53
C HIS A 2 3.79 -18.79 16.97
N ARG A 3 3.16 -19.78 16.36
CA ARG A 3 1.80 -19.67 15.84
C ARG A 3 0.82 -19.74 17.00
N ILE A 4 -0.03 -18.74 17.14
CA ILE A 4 -1.02 -18.61 18.24
C ILE A 4 -2.45 -18.89 17.79
N GLU A 5 -2.75 -18.73 16.50
CA GLU A 5 -4.10 -18.89 15.95
C GLU A 5 -4.05 -19.31 14.48
N ILE A 6 -5.06 -20.05 14.04
CA ILE A 6 -5.35 -20.32 12.64
C ILE A 6 -6.81 -19.93 12.43
N ALA A 7 -7.05 -19.05 11.47
CA ALA A 7 -8.38 -18.65 11.03
C ALA A 7 -8.60 -19.04 9.56
N ASN A 8 -9.73 -19.64 9.27
CA ASN A 8 -10.18 -19.89 7.90
C ASN A 8 -11.22 -18.82 7.59
N THR A 9 -10.80 -17.79 6.86
CA THR A 9 -11.71 -16.76 6.38
C THR A 9 -12.45 -17.26 5.12
N ARG A 10 -13.43 -16.51 4.66
CA ARG A 10 -14.11 -16.80 3.38
C ARG A 10 -13.14 -16.82 2.19
N HIS A 11 -12.03 -16.09 2.28
CA HIS A 11 -11.12 -15.87 1.17
C HIS A 11 -9.80 -16.64 1.28
N GLN A 12 -9.36 -16.97 2.52
CA GLN A 12 -8.03 -17.57 2.72
C GLN A 12 -7.87 -18.19 4.10
N ARG A 13 -6.89 -19.06 4.25
CA ARG A 13 -6.45 -19.57 5.55
C ARG A 13 -5.31 -18.69 6.07
N VAL A 14 -5.53 -18.06 7.21
CA VAL A 14 -4.59 -17.13 7.84
C VAL A 14 -3.99 -17.79 9.08
N GLU A 15 -2.67 -17.76 9.20
CA GLU A 15 -1.95 -18.13 10.42
C GLU A 15 -1.47 -16.87 11.13
N VAL A 16 -1.81 -16.73 12.40
CA VAL A 16 -1.33 -15.64 13.26
C VAL A 16 -0.10 -16.09 14.01
N TRP A 17 1.02 -15.46 13.75
CA TRP A 17 2.29 -15.70 14.41
C TRP A 17 2.64 -14.52 15.32
N LYS A 18 3.08 -14.81 16.56
CA LYS A 18 3.34 -13.79 17.58
C LYS A 18 4.65 -14.02 18.31
N SER A 19 5.31 -12.93 18.66
CA SER A 19 6.35 -12.83 19.69
C SER A 19 5.98 -11.72 20.66
N THR A 20 6.83 -11.43 21.64
CA THR A 20 6.60 -10.31 22.58
C THR A 20 6.42 -8.96 21.88
N MET A 21 7.11 -8.74 20.76
CA MET A 21 7.18 -7.43 20.09
C MET A 21 6.55 -7.39 18.69
N GLN A 22 6.14 -8.53 18.14
CA GLN A 22 5.80 -8.62 16.73
C GLN A 22 4.63 -9.58 16.49
N VAL A 23 3.79 -9.24 15.55
CA VAL A 23 2.72 -10.10 15.01
C VAL A 23 2.84 -10.16 13.50
N GLU A 24 2.62 -11.35 12.94
CA GLU A 24 2.55 -11.57 11.50
C GLU A 24 1.27 -12.34 11.15
N PHE A 25 0.63 -11.95 10.07
CA PHE A 25 -0.34 -12.80 9.38
C PHE A 25 0.36 -13.47 8.21
N ARG A 26 0.25 -14.78 8.16
CA ARG A 26 0.83 -15.59 7.10
C ARG A 26 -0.24 -16.34 6.34
N VAL A 27 -0.16 -16.30 5.02
CA VAL A 27 -0.98 -17.07 4.10
C VAL A 27 -0.03 -17.88 3.22
N GLN A 28 -0.20 -19.20 3.16
CA GLN A 28 0.70 -20.07 2.40
C GLN A 28 2.20 -19.82 2.70
N GLN A 29 2.53 -19.62 3.98
CA GLN A 29 3.87 -19.29 4.51
C GLN A 29 4.41 -17.89 4.14
N ALA A 30 3.78 -17.14 3.26
CA ALA A 30 4.14 -15.76 2.97
C ALA A 30 3.56 -14.80 4.03
N VAL A 31 4.32 -13.76 4.38
CA VAL A 31 3.85 -12.71 5.29
C VAL A 31 2.94 -11.77 4.51
N HIS A 32 1.67 -11.71 4.89
CA HIS A 32 0.65 -10.85 4.30
C HIS A 32 0.34 -9.60 5.13
N ALA A 33 0.71 -9.60 6.41
CA ALA A 33 0.67 -8.42 7.24
C ALA A 33 1.69 -8.54 8.38
N TRP A 34 2.17 -7.40 8.84
CA TRP A 34 3.18 -7.31 9.88
C TRP A 34 2.90 -6.13 10.80
N TRP A 35 3.05 -6.35 12.10
CA TRP A 35 3.02 -5.32 13.12
C TRP A 35 4.17 -5.51 14.11
N HIS A 36 4.73 -4.43 14.59
CA HIS A 36 5.77 -4.44 15.62
C HIS A 36 5.61 -3.26 16.58
N ALA A 37 5.83 -3.49 17.86
CA ALA A 37 5.60 -2.50 18.91
C ALA A 37 6.47 -1.23 18.81
N GLN A 38 7.64 -1.30 18.18
CA GLN A 38 8.62 -0.22 18.16
C GLN A 38 9.21 0.06 16.76
N ARG A 39 8.75 -0.65 15.73
CA ARG A 39 9.28 -0.53 14.36
C ARG A 39 8.13 -0.34 13.40
N PHE A 40 8.35 0.45 12.37
CA PHE A 40 7.33 0.85 11.40
C PHE A 40 7.68 0.42 9.98
N LEU A 41 8.94 0.02 9.75
CA LEU A 41 9.42 -0.42 8.44
C LEU A 41 9.81 -1.90 8.46
N THR A 42 9.48 -2.55 7.37
CA THR A 42 9.64 -3.99 7.18
C THR A 42 10.86 -4.35 6.31
N GLY A 43 11.24 -3.49 5.40
CA GLY A 43 12.13 -3.75 4.27
C GLY A 43 11.39 -4.29 3.03
N LEU A 44 10.05 -4.39 3.06
CA LEU A 44 9.20 -5.01 2.04
C LEU A 44 8.27 -3.98 1.36
N ALA A 45 7.26 -4.48 0.64
CA ALA A 45 6.34 -3.69 -0.18
C ALA A 45 5.63 -2.54 0.55
N TRP A 46 5.27 -2.73 1.81
CA TRP A 46 4.57 -1.71 2.60
C TRP A 46 5.40 -0.43 2.79
N ASP A 47 6.73 -0.56 2.87
CA ASP A 47 7.61 0.60 2.99
C ASP A 47 7.60 1.44 1.72
N ASN A 48 7.42 0.80 0.54
CA ASN A 48 7.25 1.51 -0.73
C ASN A 48 5.97 2.35 -0.71
N LEU A 49 4.85 1.79 -0.22
CA LEU A 49 3.55 2.47 -0.12
C LEU A 49 3.61 3.63 0.86
N ILE A 50 4.25 3.43 2.03
CA ILE A 50 4.49 4.47 3.02
C ILE A 50 5.28 5.63 2.39
N ALA A 51 6.42 5.32 1.77
CA ALA A 51 7.29 6.34 1.17
C ALA A 51 6.61 7.06 -0.01
N ALA A 52 5.90 6.30 -0.88
CA ALA A 52 5.19 6.88 -2.01
C ALA A 52 4.07 7.85 -1.59
N SER A 53 3.37 7.57 -0.49
CA SER A 53 2.33 8.46 0.06
C SER A 53 2.90 9.83 0.46
N LEU A 54 4.16 9.89 0.87
CA LEU A 54 4.85 11.12 1.27
C LEU A 54 5.44 11.91 0.09
N LEU A 55 5.28 11.42 -1.14
CA LEU A 55 5.60 12.15 -2.34
C LEU A 55 4.44 13.05 -2.82
N HIS A 56 3.34 13.11 -2.06
CA HIS A 56 2.26 14.06 -2.30
C HIS A 56 2.76 15.51 -2.21
N PRO A 57 2.31 16.43 -3.10
CA PRO A 57 2.78 17.82 -3.15
C PRO A 57 2.69 18.58 -1.82
N SER A 58 1.64 18.37 -1.03
CA SER A 58 1.50 19.01 0.30
C SER A 58 2.47 18.46 1.35
N ARG A 59 3.18 17.36 1.06
CA ARG A 59 4.05 16.61 1.98
C ARG A 59 3.34 15.98 3.18
N ALA A 60 2.17 16.44 3.55
CA ALA A 60 1.32 15.91 4.60
C ALA A 60 -0.12 15.82 4.07
N PRO A 61 -0.48 14.75 3.33
CA PRO A 61 -1.83 14.57 2.83
C PRO A 61 -2.84 14.51 3.99
N GLY A 62 -3.98 15.19 3.83
CA GLY A 62 -5.05 15.24 4.84
C GLY A 62 -5.91 13.98 4.84
N SER A 63 -5.91 13.23 3.73
CA SER A 63 -6.75 12.03 3.58
C SER A 63 -6.08 10.98 2.70
N ILE A 64 -6.17 9.71 3.14
CA ILE A 64 -5.61 8.55 2.43
C ILE A 64 -6.66 7.44 2.38
N LEU A 65 -6.94 6.95 1.19
CA LEU A 65 -7.70 5.73 0.94
C LEU A 65 -6.75 4.57 0.65
N MET A 66 -7.01 3.42 1.24
CA MET A 66 -6.32 2.17 0.92
C MET A 66 -7.32 1.10 0.48
N LEU A 67 -7.14 0.58 -0.71
CA LEU A 67 -7.85 -0.57 -1.26
C LEU A 67 -7.00 -1.82 -1.02
N GLY A 68 -7.51 -2.74 -0.21
CA GLY A 68 -6.77 -3.87 0.35
C GLY A 68 -5.99 -3.47 1.62
N LEU A 69 -6.55 -3.80 2.80
CA LEU A 69 -5.98 -3.42 4.10
C LEU A 69 -5.19 -4.54 4.76
N ALA A 70 -5.73 -5.78 4.69
CA ALA A 70 -5.25 -6.92 5.44
C ALA A 70 -5.06 -6.59 6.94
N GLY A 71 -3.83 -6.67 7.46
CA GLY A 71 -3.52 -6.35 8.86
C GLY A 71 -3.20 -4.88 9.13
N GLY A 72 -3.26 -4.00 8.13
CA GLY A 72 -3.02 -2.56 8.29
C GLY A 72 -1.55 -2.15 8.41
N THR A 73 -0.61 -2.97 7.94
CA THR A 73 0.84 -2.70 8.03
C THR A 73 1.24 -1.32 7.51
N THR A 74 0.78 -0.95 6.31
CA THR A 74 1.02 0.38 5.71
C THR A 74 0.45 1.49 6.59
N PHE A 75 -0.74 1.30 7.14
CA PHE A 75 -1.39 2.31 7.98
C PHE A 75 -0.69 2.53 9.32
N HIS A 76 -0.05 1.51 9.90
CA HIS A 76 0.79 1.69 11.09
C HIS A 76 1.97 2.64 10.81
N GLY A 77 2.66 2.45 9.69
CA GLY A 77 3.74 3.35 9.28
C GLY A 77 3.25 4.76 8.95
N LEU A 78 2.13 4.87 8.21
CA LEU A 78 1.53 6.17 7.87
C LEU A 78 1.03 6.91 9.12
N ARG A 79 0.36 6.26 10.06
CA ARG A 79 -0.12 6.89 11.30
C ARG A 79 1.03 7.41 12.16
N HIS A 80 2.17 6.69 12.19
CA HIS A 80 3.37 7.16 12.88
C HIS A 80 3.92 8.45 12.27
N LEU A 81 3.95 8.56 10.95
CA LEU A 81 4.50 9.72 10.23
C LEU A 81 3.47 10.86 10.09
N LEU A 82 2.20 10.52 9.94
CA LEU A 82 1.10 11.42 9.64
C LEU A 82 -0.02 11.26 10.68
N PRO A 83 0.17 11.74 11.92
CA PRO A 83 -0.75 11.46 13.04
C PRO A 83 -2.16 12.02 12.82
N ASN A 84 -2.32 13.09 12.05
CA ASN A 84 -3.59 13.80 11.85
C ASN A 84 -4.29 13.47 10.51
N THR A 85 -3.70 12.61 9.66
CA THR A 85 -4.28 12.23 8.38
C THR A 85 -5.50 11.33 8.59
N ARG A 86 -6.59 11.62 7.89
CA ARG A 86 -7.76 10.74 7.82
C ARG A 86 -7.40 9.49 7.02
N LEU A 87 -7.55 8.32 7.62
CA LEU A 87 -7.30 7.04 7.01
C LEU A 87 -8.61 6.31 6.75
N THR A 88 -8.84 5.91 5.52
CA THR A 88 -9.99 5.10 5.11
C THR A 88 -9.48 3.87 4.37
N ALA A 89 -10.03 2.71 4.67
CA ALA A 89 -9.67 1.46 4.00
C ALA A 89 -10.91 0.71 3.49
N VAL A 90 -10.72 -0.05 2.43
CA VAL A 90 -11.70 -1.00 1.92
C VAL A 90 -11.03 -2.36 1.84
N ASP A 91 -11.62 -3.37 2.46
CA ASP A 91 -11.15 -4.76 2.38
C ASP A 91 -12.34 -5.70 2.21
N ILE A 92 -12.18 -6.72 1.37
CA ILE A 92 -13.24 -7.69 1.11
C ILE A 92 -13.38 -8.71 2.26
N ASP A 93 -12.30 -8.92 3.01
CA ASP A 93 -12.20 -9.95 4.04
C ASP A 93 -12.42 -9.34 5.44
N GLY A 94 -13.68 -9.26 5.86
CA GLY A 94 -14.04 -8.76 7.20
C GLY A 94 -13.41 -9.56 8.34
N GLU A 95 -13.15 -10.85 8.14
CA GLU A 95 -12.57 -11.73 9.17
C GLU A 95 -11.09 -11.41 9.38
N ILE A 96 -10.33 -11.08 8.31
CA ILE A 96 -8.94 -10.63 8.47
C ILE A 96 -8.87 -9.26 9.15
N VAL A 97 -9.84 -8.39 8.92
CA VAL A 97 -9.95 -7.09 9.62
C VAL A 97 -10.20 -7.31 11.12
N GLU A 98 -11.06 -8.25 11.51
CA GLU A 98 -11.28 -8.58 12.93
C GLU A 98 -10.02 -9.19 13.57
N LEU A 99 -9.28 -10.04 12.86
CA LEU A 99 -7.97 -10.53 13.33
C LEU A 99 -6.99 -9.37 13.53
N ALA A 100 -7.00 -8.38 12.63
CA ALA A 100 -6.15 -7.19 12.76
C ALA A 100 -6.53 -6.33 13.97
N ARG A 101 -7.81 -6.18 14.26
CA ARG A 101 -8.30 -5.52 15.47
C ARG A 101 -7.83 -6.25 16.73
N LYS A 102 -7.94 -7.59 16.73
CA LYS A 102 -7.58 -8.46 17.85
C LYS A 102 -6.07 -8.51 18.10
N HIS A 103 -5.24 -8.58 17.06
CA HIS A 103 -3.83 -8.92 17.19
C HIS A 103 -2.85 -7.83 16.76
N MET A 104 -3.25 -6.95 15.83
CA MET A 104 -2.37 -5.93 15.25
C MET A 104 -2.72 -4.51 15.66
N HIS A 105 -3.54 -4.33 16.69
CA HIS A 105 -3.91 -3.02 17.22
C HIS A 105 -4.53 -2.07 16.19
N LEU A 106 -5.28 -2.60 15.22
CA LEU A 106 -5.88 -1.82 14.13
C LEU A 106 -6.78 -0.70 14.67
N ASN A 107 -7.50 -0.93 15.79
CA ASN A 107 -8.36 0.07 16.43
C ASN A 107 -7.60 1.33 16.88
N ASN A 108 -6.30 1.22 17.19
CA ASN A 108 -5.48 2.35 17.61
C ASN A 108 -5.13 3.30 16.45
N LEU A 109 -5.38 2.89 15.21
CA LEU A 109 -5.11 3.70 14.03
C LEU A 109 -6.17 4.77 13.77
N ASN A 110 -7.32 4.70 14.43
CA ASN A 110 -8.45 5.59 14.16
C ASN A 110 -8.71 5.71 12.65
N CYS A 111 -8.87 4.56 11.97
CA CYS A 111 -9.17 4.46 10.56
C CYS A 111 -10.60 3.97 10.33
N GLU A 112 -11.26 4.52 9.33
CA GLU A 112 -12.54 4.03 8.83
C GLU A 112 -12.29 2.81 7.96
N VAL A 113 -13.02 1.70 8.19
CA VAL A 113 -12.86 0.47 7.40
C VAL A 113 -14.20 0.04 6.84
N HIS A 114 -14.28 -0.09 5.52
CA HIS A 114 -15.42 -0.63 4.78
C HIS A 114 -15.15 -2.07 4.39
N ILE A 115 -16.06 -2.98 4.74
CA ILE A 115 -16.01 -4.37 4.30
C ILE A 115 -16.78 -4.49 2.99
N ALA A 116 -16.05 -4.50 1.88
CA ALA A 116 -16.62 -4.51 0.52
C ALA A 116 -15.59 -4.96 -0.52
N ASP A 117 -16.06 -5.37 -1.71
CA ASP A 117 -15.19 -5.44 -2.89
C ASP A 117 -14.65 -4.04 -3.22
N ALA A 118 -13.33 -3.92 -3.29
CA ALA A 118 -12.66 -2.63 -3.45
C ALA A 118 -13.07 -1.93 -4.75
N TYR A 119 -13.16 -2.65 -5.87
CA TYR A 119 -13.48 -2.04 -7.16
C TYR A 119 -14.98 -1.77 -7.32
N GLU A 120 -15.84 -2.51 -6.64
CA GLU A 120 -17.25 -2.16 -6.52
C GLU A 120 -17.44 -0.89 -5.69
N TRP A 121 -16.73 -0.79 -4.57
CA TRP A 121 -16.75 0.41 -3.73
C TRP A 121 -16.25 1.64 -4.51
N VAL A 122 -15.17 1.52 -5.29
CA VAL A 122 -14.63 2.58 -6.16
C VAL A 122 -15.69 3.10 -7.13
N ARG A 123 -16.42 2.19 -7.81
CA ARG A 123 -17.48 2.58 -8.77
C ARG A 123 -18.62 3.37 -8.14
N ASN A 124 -18.92 3.12 -6.87
CA ASN A 124 -20.06 3.71 -6.16
C ASN A 124 -19.68 4.91 -5.28
N SER A 125 -18.39 5.10 -5.00
CA SER A 125 -17.92 6.18 -4.13
C SER A 125 -17.87 7.52 -4.86
N LYS A 126 -18.29 8.57 -4.13
CA LYS A 126 -18.14 9.98 -4.54
C LYS A 126 -17.09 10.71 -3.68
N GLN A 127 -16.44 10.00 -2.76
CA GLN A 127 -15.43 10.58 -1.90
C GLN A 127 -14.15 10.83 -2.68
N GLN A 128 -13.41 11.86 -2.28
CA GLN A 128 -12.10 12.16 -2.84
C GLN A 128 -11.03 12.18 -1.76
N PHE A 129 -9.81 11.81 -2.15
CA PHE A 129 -8.67 11.64 -1.25
C PHE A 129 -7.41 12.26 -1.84
N ASP A 130 -6.54 12.77 -0.99
CA ASP A 130 -5.25 13.28 -1.41
C ASP A 130 -4.33 12.15 -1.90
N VAL A 131 -4.46 10.96 -1.30
CA VAL A 131 -3.73 9.76 -1.71
C VAL A 131 -4.71 8.60 -1.83
N VAL A 132 -4.68 7.92 -2.97
CA VAL A 132 -5.36 6.63 -3.17
C VAL A 132 -4.31 5.55 -3.36
N ILE A 133 -4.37 4.51 -2.52
CA ILE A 133 -3.47 3.35 -2.56
C ILE A 133 -4.25 2.15 -3.04
N ASP A 134 -3.82 1.53 -4.14
CA ASP A 134 -4.34 0.26 -4.60
C ASP A 134 -3.31 -0.86 -4.33
N ASP A 135 -3.62 -1.66 -3.33
CA ASP A 135 -2.87 -2.85 -2.89
C ASP A 135 -3.75 -4.10 -2.87
N VAL A 136 -4.69 -4.19 -3.84
CA VAL A 136 -5.63 -5.31 -3.93
C VAL A 136 -4.96 -6.53 -4.55
N TYR A 137 -4.75 -7.54 -3.72
CA TYR A 137 -4.27 -8.86 -4.12
C TYR A 137 -5.04 -9.96 -3.42
N LEU A 138 -5.29 -11.05 -4.12
CA LEU A 138 -5.88 -12.26 -3.57
C LEU A 138 -4.88 -13.41 -3.62
N ALA A 139 -5.01 -14.34 -2.68
CA ALA A 139 -4.20 -15.55 -2.69
C ALA A 139 -4.62 -16.45 -3.87
N GLY A 140 -3.66 -16.81 -4.71
CA GLY A 140 -3.82 -17.82 -5.75
C GLY A 140 -3.24 -19.17 -5.31
N THR A 141 -3.20 -20.15 -6.22
CA THR A 141 -2.69 -21.49 -5.91
C THR A 141 -1.18 -21.49 -5.62
N ASN A 142 -0.40 -20.74 -6.41
CA ASN A 142 1.07 -20.74 -6.31
C ASN A 142 1.63 -19.34 -5.99
N ASP A 143 0.88 -18.29 -6.22
CA ASP A 143 1.28 -16.90 -6.01
C ASP A 143 0.03 -16.04 -5.83
N VAL A 144 0.20 -14.79 -5.42
CA VAL A 144 -0.89 -13.81 -5.37
C VAL A 144 -1.27 -13.37 -6.78
N PHE A 145 -2.53 -13.00 -6.97
CA PHE A 145 -2.98 -12.39 -8.21
C PHE A 145 -3.80 -11.13 -7.92
N ARG A 146 -3.79 -10.22 -8.87
CA ARG A 146 -4.62 -9.02 -8.82
C ARG A 146 -5.93 -9.29 -9.53
N PRO A 147 -7.09 -9.15 -8.86
CA PRO A 147 -8.38 -9.31 -9.51
C PRO A 147 -8.70 -8.13 -10.43
N GLY A 148 -9.67 -8.35 -11.33
CA GLY A 148 -10.17 -7.32 -12.23
C GLY A 148 -9.29 -7.05 -13.46
N ASN A 149 -9.82 -6.23 -14.36
CA ASN A 149 -9.11 -5.77 -15.55
C ASN A 149 -8.53 -4.39 -15.28
N TRP A 150 -7.22 -4.29 -15.42
CA TRP A 150 -6.53 -3.00 -15.42
C TRP A 150 -6.50 -2.44 -16.85
N ASP A 151 -7.46 -1.58 -17.15
CA ASP A 151 -7.60 -0.86 -18.41
C ASP A 151 -7.82 0.64 -18.16
N ALA A 152 -8.04 1.41 -19.22
CA ALA A 152 -8.25 2.85 -19.12
C ALA A 152 -9.51 3.21 -18.33
N ALA A 153 -10.56 2.37 -18.37
CA ALA A 153 -11.79 2.61 -17.61
C ALA A 153 -11.55 2.43 -16.11
N ALA A 154 -10.86 1.35 -15.70
CA ALA A 154 -10.49 1.12 -14.31
C ALA A 154 -9.56 2.24 -13.78
N MET A 155 -8.59 2.68 -14.60
CA MET A 155 -7.73 3.82 -14.27
C MET A 155 -8.55 5.09 -14.06
N GLY A 156 -9.51 5.40 -14.96
CA GLY A 156 -10.40 6.56 -14.84
C GLY A 156 -11.24 6.54 -13.56
N GLN A 157 -11.74 5.36 -13.16
CA GLN A 157 -12.49 5.20 -11.91
C GLN A 157 -11.61 5.51 -10.67
N LEU A 158 -10.36 5.04 -10.64
CA LEU A 158 -9.43 5.36 -9.56
C LEU A 158 -9.06 6.85 -9.55
N GLN A 159 -8.89 7.46 -10.72
CA GLN A 159 -8.61 8.91 -10.82
C GLN A 159 -9.76 9.78 -10.29
N GLN A 160 -11.01 9.36 -10.43
CA GLN A 160 -12.17 10.08 -9.89
C GLN A 160 -12.17 10.18 -8.35
N LEU A 161 -11.46 9.28 -7.67
CA LEU A 161 -11.27 9.33 -6.22
C LEU A 161 -10.15 10.28 -5.79
N LEU A 162 -9.40 10.87 -6.71
CA LEU A 162 -8.35 11.83 -6.35
C LEU A 162 -8.93 13.22 -6.14
N ALA A 163 -8.61 13.81 -4.99
CA ALA A 163 -8.81 15.24 -4.77
C ALA A 163 -7.93 16.06 -5.73
N PRO A 164 -8.21 17.34 -5.96
CA PRO A 164 -7.33 18.21 -6.74
C PRO A 164 -5.88 18.15 -6.23
N GLY A 165 -4.94 17.82 -7.12
CA GLY A 165 -3.53 17.61 -6.76
C GLY A 165 -3.22 16.26 -6.08
N GLY A 166 -4.20 15.38 -5.96
CA GLY A 166 -4.04 14.04 -5.38
C GLY A 166 -3.15 13.12 -6.21
N ILE A 167 -2.67 12.05 -5.57
CA ILE A 167 -1.80 11.04 -6.18
C ILE A 167 -2.38 9.64 -6.05
N LEU A 168 -2.24 8.84 -7.11
CA LEU A 168 -2.59 7.42 -7.13
C LEU A 168 -1.33 6.59 -6.93
N LEU A 169 -1.39 5.63 -6.01
CA LEU A 169 -0.35 4.63 -5.78
C LEU A 169 -0.89 3.24 -6.16
N THR A 170 -0.04 2.42 -6.78
CA THR A 170 -0.36 1.00 -6.95
C THR A 170 0.84 0.13 -6.63
N ASN A 171 0.63 -0.89 -5.81
CA ASN A 171 1.62 -1.93 -5.55
C ASN A 171 1.67 -2.90 -6.73
N LEU A 172 2.85 -3.21 -7.23
CA LEU A 172 3.07 -4.18 -8.30
C LEU A 172 4.03 -5.27 -7.83
N VAL A 173 3.56 -6.51 -7.82
CA VAL A 173 4.42 -7.68 -7.61
C VAL A 173 5.31 -7.84 -8.83
N ARG A 174 6.61 -8.11 -8.59
CA ARG A 174 7.62 -8.33 -9.62
C ARG A 174 7.85 -9.82 -9.81
N GLY A 175 8.07 -10.24 -11.03
CA GLY A 175 8.34 -11.63 -11.37
C GLY A 175 7.85 -11.98 -12.76
N VAL A 176 8.20 -13.19 -13.22
CA VAL A 176 7.89 -13.63 -14.60
C VAL A 176 6.38 -13.67 -14.82
N GLY A 177 5.61 -14.22 -13.88
CA GLY A 177 4.15 -14.34 -13.99
C GLY A 177 3.40 -13.00 -13.97
N HIS A 178 4.02 -11.92 -13.47
CA HIS A 178 3.40 -10.60 -13.34
C HIS A 178 3.83 -9.59 -14.41
N ARG A 179 4.79 -9.95 -15.28
CA ARG A 179 5.44 -9.00 -16.20
C ARG A 179 4.47 -8.31 -17.16
N ALA A 180 3.50 -9.05 -17.71
CA ALA A 180 2.52 -8.47 -18.64
C ALA A 180 1.65 -7.42 -17.95
N LEU A 181 1.20 -7.71 -16.74
CA LEU A 181 0.42 -6.77 -15.92
C LEU A 181 1.24 -5.54 -15.53
N GLN A 182 2.51 -5.73 -15.13
CA GLN A 182 3.41 -4.63 -14.81
C GLN A 182 3.58 -3.67 -15.99
N ILE A 183 3.83 -4.19 -17.21
CA ILE A 183 3.98 -3.37 -18.40
C ILE A 183 2.70 -2.58 -18.66
N ARG A 184 1.54 -3.25 -18.63
CA ARG A 184 0.24 -2.62 -18.86
C ARG A 184 -0.02 -1.48 -17.85
N ILE A 185 0.17 -1.71 -16.56
CA ILE A 185 -0.09 -0.70 -15.54
C ILE A 185 0.91 0.46 -15.65
N ARG A 186 2.18 0.20 -15.94
CA ARG A 186 3.18 1.25 -16.19
C ARG A 186 2.78 2.13 -17.38
N ASP A 187 2.24 1.54 -18.44
CA ASP A 187 1.78 2.28 -19.59
C ASP A 187 0.55 3.13 -19.26
N LEU A 188 -0.43 2.56 -18.56
CA LEU A 188 -1.60 3.31 -18.08
C LEU A 188 -1.19 4.52 -17.21
N PHE A 189 -0.23 4.34 -16.29
CA PHE A 189 0.25 5.46 -15.48
C PHE A 189 0.91 6.56 -16.31
N ARG A 190 1.75 6.19 -17.32
CA ARG A 190 2.39 7.15 -18.22
C ARG A 190 1.39 7.95 -19.05
N ASP A 191 0.32 7.28 -19.48
CA ASP A 191 -0.71 7.88 -20.35
C ASP A 191 -1.67 8.76 -19.51
N SER A 192 -1.90 8.41 -18.22
CA SER A 192 -2.90 9.05 -17.37
C SER A 192 -2.37 10.19 -16.50
N PHE A 193 -1.06 10.25 -16.21
CA PHE A 193 -0.49 11.21 -15.28
C PHE A 193 0.65 12.03 -15.86
N SER A 194 0.74 13.31 -15.48
CA SER A 194 1.82 14.20 -15.90
C SER A 194 3.14 13.86 -15.23
N SER A 195 3.11 13.38 -14.00
CA SER A 195 4.27 12.99 -13.20
C SER A 195 4.09 11.56 -12.68
N VAL A 196 5.05 10.68 -12.98
CA VAL A 196 5.06 9.30 -12.49
C VAL A 196 6.40 8.98 -11.83
N ARG A 197 6.34 8.42 -10.63
CA ARG A 197 7.50 7.90 -9.89
C ARG A 197 7.34 6.40 -9.65
N GLU A 198 8.48 5.75 -9.54
CA GLU A 198 8.61 4.37 -9.09
C GLU A 198 9.36 4.36 -7.77
N VAL A 199 8.79 3.71 -6.76
CA VAL A 199 9.37 3.59 -5.42
C VAL A 199 9.69 2.12 -5.14
N ARG A 200 10.91 1.85 -4.64
CA ARG A 200 11.37 0.49 -4.32
C ARG A 200 12.22 0.44 -3.06
N THR A 201 12.05 -0.63 -2.30
CA THR A 201 13.02 -1.11 -1.31
C THR A 201 14.04 -2.05 -1.97
N PRO A 202 15.28 -2.17 -1.44
CA PRO A 202 16.32 -3.01 -2.04
C PRO A 202 15.97 -4.50 -2.11
N ALA A 203 15.32 -5.01 -1.06
CA ALA A 203 14.96 -6.43 -0.95
C ALA A 203 13.60 -6.76 -1.56
N GLY A 204 12.89 -5.75 -2.10
CA GLY A 204 11.51 -5.89 -2.50
C GLY A 204 11.30 -6.67 -3.78
N LEU A 205 10.46 -7.67 -3.72
CA LEU A 205 9.85 -8.32 -4.88
C LEU A 205 8.73 -7.46 -5.49
N ASN A 206 8.53 -6.25 -4.96
CA ASN A 206 7.49 -5.33 -5.36
C ASN A 206 8.08 -3.98 -5.77
N GLU A 207 7.29 -3.24 -6.52
CA GLU A 207 7.48 -1.82 -6.80
C GLU A 207 6.17 -1.09 -6.58
N THR A 208 6.22 0.18 -6.18
CA THR A 208 5.04 1.04 -6.14
C THR A 208 5.17 2.10 -7.22
N LEU A 209 4.17 2.19 -8.10
CA LEU A 209 4.00 3.34 -8.98
C LEU A 209 3.22 4.42 -8.24
N CYS A 210 3.63 5.66 -8.45
CA CYS A 210 2.99 6.84 -7.92
C CYS A 210 2.75 7.82 -9.06
N GLY A 211 1.49 8.13 -9.36
CA GLY A 211 1.08 9.03 -10.46
C GLY A 211 0.22 10.18 -9.97
N GLY A 212 0.40 11.36 -10.57
CA GLY A 212 -0.38 12.56 -10.29
C GLY A 212 -0.03 13.68 -11.26
N GLU A 213 -0.64 14.87 -11.11
CA GLU A 213 -0.20 16.06 -11.84
C GLU A 213 1.22 16.44 -11.43
N GLN A 214 1.49 16.37 -10.13
CA GLN A 214 2.80 16.59 -9.53
C GLN A 214 3.09 15.50 -8.50
N VAL A 215 4.23 14.85 -8.61
CA VAL A 215 4.75 13.90 -7.60
C VAL A 215 6.15 14.36 -7.20
N LEU A 216 6.36 14.56 -5.89
CA LEU A 216 7.62 15.08 -5.37
C LEU A 216 8.80 14.12 -5.67
N PRO A 217 10.03 14.65 -5.78
CA PRO A 217 11.23 13.84 -5.99
C PRO A 217 11.68 13.15 -4.70
N ALA A 218 12.63 12.21 -4.81
CA ALA A 218 13.24 11.48 -3.70
C ALA A 218 13.69 12.38 -2.53
N ALA A 219 14.17 13.60 -2.84
CA ALA A 219 14.62 14.55 -1.81
C ALA A 219 13.52 14.89 -0.78
N ALA A 220 12.24 14.79 -1.15
CA ALA A 220 11.13 15.03 -0.23
C ALA A 220 11.05 14.01 0.92
N LEU A 221 11.64 12.83 0.76
CA LEU A 221 11.65 11.80 1.79
C LEU A 221 12.64 12.08 2.93
N ARG A 222 13.65 12.93 2.70
CA ARG A 222 14.72 13.17 3.68
C ARG A 222 14.21 13.70 5.01
N GLN A 223 13.21 14.57 4.99
CA GLN A 223 12.64 15.18 6.20
C GLN A 223 11.96 14.17 7.15
N TRP A 224 11.57 13.01 6.63
CA TRP A 224 10.84 11.99 7.38
C TRP A 224 11.75 11.03 8.13
N ARG A 225 13.03 10.96 7.76
CA ARG A 225 14.02 10.05 8.32
C ARG A 225 14.10 10.13 9.85
N GLU A 226 14.15 11.35 10.37
CA GLU A 226 14.32 11.58 11.81
C GLU A 226 13.05 11.33 12.63
N LYS A 227 11.92 11.07 11.97
CA LYS A 227 10.71 10.60 12.64
C LYS A 227 10.83 9.14 13.13
N PHE A 228 11.74 8.37 12.53
CA PHE A 228 12.00 7.00 12.98
C PHE A 228 13.00 6.98 14.14
N HIS A 229 12.57 6.47 15.30
CA HIS A 229 13.46 6.34 16.48
C HIS A 229 14.45 5.19 16.33
N SER A 230 14.06 4.11 15.64
CA SER A 230 14.88 2.93 15.41
C SER A 230 15.96 3.19 14.36
N SER A 231 17.23 2.91 14.69
CA SER A 231 18.34 2.95 13.71
C SER A 231 18.10 1.98 12.54
N ARG A 232 17.44 0.83 12.80
CA ARG A 232 17.06 -0.11 11.75
C ARG A 232 16.08 0.54 10.77
N ASP A 233 15.04 1.22 11.25
CA ASP A 233 14.06 1.86 10.38
C ASP A 233 14.69 3.01 9.60
N ARG A 234 15.56 3.83 10.23
CA ARG A 234 16.34 4.85 9.49
C ARG A 234 17.18 4.24 8.38
N ASN A 235 17.87 3.13 8.65
CA ASN A 235 18.67 2.44 7.65
C ASN A 235 17.86 1.83 6.51
N LEU A 236 16.64 1.35 6.78
CA LEU A 236 15.70 0.89 5.75
C LEU A 236 15.19 2.06 4.92
N TRP A 237 14.84 3.18 5.57
CA TRP A 237 14.39 4.39 4.92
C TRP A 237 15.43 4.96 3.95
N ASP A 238 16.69 5.03 4.36
CA ASP A 238 17.80 5.54 3.54
C ASP A 238 18.06 4.70 2.26
N LYS A 239 17.59 3.45 2.24
CA LYS A 239 17.73 2.53 1.11
C LYS A 239 16.56 2.57 0.12
N ILE A 240 15.48 3.29 0.44
CA ILE A 240 14.34 3.43 -0.47
C ILE A 240 14.77 4.26 -1.67
N THR A 241 14.50 3.77 -2.85
CA THR A 241 14.82 4.45 -4.11
C THR A 241 13.55 4.99 -4.75
N VAL A 242 13.64 6.21 -5.28
CA VAL A 242 12.56 6.87 -6.05
C VAL A 242 13.12 7.25 -7.41
N ARG A 243 12.51 6.76 -8.47
CA ARG A 243 12.93 7.02 -9.85
C ARG A 243 11.80 7.67 -10.63
N THR A 244 12.12 8.57 -11.55
CA THR A 244 11.15 9.08 -12.52
C THR A 244 10.86 8.01 -13.55
N LEU A 245 9.59 7.77 -13.83
CA LEU A 245 9.17 6.95 -14.94
C LEU A 245 8.92 7.90 -16.14
N PRO A 246 9.79 7.92 -17.16
CA PRO A 246 9.66 8.89 -18.25
C PRO A 246 8.39 8.61 -19.07
N LYS A 247 7.80 9.67 -19.63
CA LYS A 247 6.72 9.55 -20.61
C LYS A 247 7.22 8.75 -21.83
N ARG A 248 6.29 8.08 -22.50
CA ARG A 248 6.62 7.49 -23.80
C ARG A 248 7.03 8.60 -24.77
N GLN A 249 8.11 8.39 -25.50
CA GLN A 249 8.37 9.22 -26.65
C GLN A 249 7.30 8.93 -27.73
N PRO A 250 6.71 9.93 -28.34
CA PRO A 250 5.83 9.69 -29.48
C PRO A 250 6.61 8.92 -30.55
N LYS A 251 5.97 7.86 -31.08
CA LYS A 251 6.52 7.12 -32.22
C LYS A 251 6.42 7.93 -33.48
#